data_1b16bdcf5581b7fac731f87145849358
#
_entry.id   1b16bdcf5581b7fac731f87145849358
#
_cell.length_a   1.000
_cell.length_b   1.000
_cell.length_c   1.000
_cell.angle_alpha   90.00
_cell.angle_beta   90.00
_cell.angle_gamma   90.00
#
_symmetry.space_group_name_H-M   'P 1'
#
loop_
_entity.id
_entity.type
_entity.pdbx_description
1 polymer ?
#
loop_
_entity_poly.entity_id
_entity_poly.type
_entity_poly.pdbx_seq_one_letter_code
_entity_poly.pdbx_strand_id
1 'polypeptide(L)'
;MALGTWGASPDEVSASLPGDELCPDARLVATRSITISAPARDVFPWIRQMGFGRAGWYSYDWIDNLGRKSARSIIPEWQNVEVGDAIPGGPIDFEAAIVDAPNVFVMRLGGTGRLSRRIRFVLAYVLRETDEGTRLVTRVRARVDLPLGGMIERLFLGPGDGIMLRKQLITLKTRAERF
;
A
#
# COMPACT_ATOMS: atom_id res chain seq x y z
N MET A 1 19.11 -0.21 -8.88
CA MET A 1 18.24 -0.12 -7.69
C MET A 1 17.40 -1.38 -7.63
N ALA A 2 17.43 -2.08 -6.52
CA ALA A 2 16.56 -3.24 -6.34
C ALA A 2 15.09 -2.80 -6.29
N LEU A 3 14.17 -3.53 -6.95
CA LEU A 3 12.74 -3.22 -6.95
C LEU A 3 12.13 -3.18 -5.54
N GLY A 4 12.76 -3.86 -4.58
CA GLY A 4 12.31 -3.91 -3.18
C GLY A 4 12.58 -2.63 -2.37
N THR A 5 13.50 -1.75 -2.82
CA THR A 5 13.91 -0.54 -2.08
C THR A 5 13.89 0.72 -2.96
N TRP A 6 13.04 0.74 -3.99
CA TRP A 6 12.96 1.86 -4.91
C TRP A 6 12.62 3.17 -4.17
N GLY A 7 13.48 4.18 -4.35
CA GLY A 7 13.32 5.51 -3.77
C GLY A 7 13.53 5.62 -2.26
N ALA A 8 13.65 4.50 -1.54
CA ALA A 8 13.85 4.51 -0.09
C ALA A 8 15.33 4.71 0.27
N SER A 9 15.58 5.48 1.35
CA SER A 9 16.90 5.61 1.96
C SER A 9 17.23 4.37 2.82
N PRO A 10 18.52 4.12 3.14
CA PRO A 10 18.89 3.06 4.09
C PRO A 10 18.20 3.19 5.44
N ASP A 11 18.03 4.41 5.94
CA ASP A 11 17.36 4.69 7.22
C ASP A 11 15.88 4.34 7.16
N GLU A 12 15.19 4.66 6.04
CA GLU A 12 13.79 4.29 5.82
C GLU A 12 13.60 2.76 5.72
N VAL A 13 14.57 2.07 5.15
CA VAL A 13 14.55 0.60 5.04
C VAL A 13 14.72 -0.05 6.41
N SER A 14 15.61 0.48 7.25
CA SER A 14 15.93 -0.08 8.58
C SER A 14 14.98 0.38 9.69
N ALA A 15 14.28 1.50 9.51
CA ALA A 15 13.35 2.03 10.50
C ALA A 15 12.19 1.06 10.78
N SER A 16 11.73 1.03 12.04
CA SER A 16 10.44 0.42 12.37
C SER A 16 9.31 1.31 11.89
N LEU A 17 8.31 0.73 11.24
CA LEU A 17 7.12 1.44 10.73
C LEU A 17 5.85 0.86 11.34
N PRO A 18 4.80 1.68 11.51
CA PRO A 18 3.46 1.21 11.88
C PRO A 18 3.01 0.05 10.97
N GLY A 19 2.51 -1.03 11.57
CA GLY A 19 2.09 -2.23 10.85
C GLY A 19 3.16 -3.33 10.76
N ASP A 20 4.42 -3.07 11.11
CA ASP A 20 5.47 -4.09 11.13
C ASP A 20 5.13 -5.23 12.11
N GLU A 21 4.47 -4.89 13.23
CA GLU A 21 4.00 -5.81 14.26
C GLU A 21 2.90 -6.77 13.78
N LEU A 22 2.18 -6.43 12.72
CA LEU A 22 1.13 -7.28 12.16
C LEU A 22 1.68 -8.48 11.36
N CYS A 23 2.95 -8.40 10.94
CA CYS A 23 3.66 -9.51 10.29
C CYS A 23 5.15 -9.48 10.69
N PRO A 24 5.49 -9.74 11.98
CA PRO A 24 6.85 -9.58 12.51
C PRO A 24 7.85 -10.56 11.89
N ASP A 25 7.37 -11.72 11.49
CA ASP A 25 8.14 -12.82 10.89
C ASP A 25 8.02 -12.88 9.36
N ALA A 26 7.77 -11.74 8.71
CA ALA A 26 7.71 -11.64 7.26
C ALA A 26 9.00 -12.15 6.60
N ARG A 27 8.85 -12.97 5.55
CA ARG A 27 9.97 -13.41 4.71
C ARG A 27 10.23 -12.44 3.56
N LEU A 28 9.21 -11.73 3.12
CA LEU A 28 9.31 -10.63 2.17
C LEU A 28 9.11 -9.32 2.92
N VAL A 29 10.10 -8.43 2.83
CA VAL A 29 9.99 -7.04 3.28
C VAL A 29 10.48 -6.15 2.15
N ALA A 30 9.66 -5.22 1.74
CA ALA A 30 9.99 -4.26 0.68
C ALA A 30 9.56 -2.85 1.10
N THR A 31 10.52 -1.92 1.11
CA THR A 31 10.27 -0.52 1.50
C THR A 31 10.53 0.39 0.30
N ARG A 32 9.57 1.23 -0.03
CA ARG A 32 9.67 2.17 -1.17
C ARG A 32 9.22 3.53 -0.73
N SER A 33 9.76 4.57 -1.36
CA SER A 33 9.42 5.93 -0.99
C SER A 33 9.40 6.87 -2.18
N ILE A 34 8.62 7.94 -2.03
CA ILE A 34 8.60 9.05 -2.98
C ILE A 34 8.33 10.36 -2.23
N THR A 35 8.92 11.46 -2.69
CA THR A 35 8.57 12.81 -2.22
C THR A 35 7.49 13.39 -3.13
N ILE A 36 6.43 13.94 -2.52
CA ILE A 36 5.27 14.53 -3.17
C ILE A 36 5.21 15.99 -2.75
N SER A 37 5.20 16.91 -3.71
CA SER A 37 5.16 18.36 -3.45
C SER A 37 3.74 18.83 -3.10
N ALA A 38 3.15 18.19 -2.07
CA ALA A 38 1.84 18.50 -1.51
C ALA A 38 1.85 18.12 -0.02
N PRO A 39 1.08 18.81 0.85
CA PRO A 39 1.00 18.47 2.26
C PRO A 39 0.29 17.12 2.48
N ALA A 40 0.59 16.46 3.59
CA ALA A 40 0.06 15.13 3.90
C ALA A 40 -1.49 15.08 3.88
N ARG A 41 -2.15 16.14 4.33
CA ARG A 41 -3.62 16.26 4.30
C ARG A 41 -4.22 16.19 2.88
N ASP A 42 -3.46 16.54 1.85
CA ASP A 42 -3.90 16.51 0.45
C ASP A 42 -3.51 15.19 -0.24
N VAL A 43 -2.50 14.49 0.28
CA VAL A 43 -2.06 13.16 -0.21
C VAL A 43 -2.90 12.03 0.39
N PHE A 44 -3.19 12.09 1.69
CA PHE A 44 -3.85 11.03 2.43
C PHE A 44 -5.23 10.64 1.88
N PRO A 45 -6.10 11.56 1.45
CA PRO A 45 -7.39 11.22 0.86
C PRO A 45 -7.30 10.29 -0.35
N TRP A 46 -6.24 10.41 -1.16
CA TRP A 46 -6.01 9.52 -2.29
C TRP A 46 -5.70 8.10 -1.85
N ILE A 47 -4.96 7.94 -0.74
CA ILE A 47 -4.63 6.63 -0.17
C ILE A 47 -5.89 6.01 0.45
N ARG A 48 -6.66 6.79 1.21
CA ARG A 48 -7.84 6.34 1.95
C ARG A 48 -8.94 5.79 1.05
N GLN A 49 -9.10 6.35 -0.15
CA GLN A 49 -10.15 5.93 -1.10
C GLN A 49 -9.76 4.73 -1.97
N MET A 50 -8.53 4.21 -1.91
CA MET A 50 -8.10 3.08 -2.73
C MET A 50 -8.97 1.84 -2.53
N GLY A 51 -8.96 0.96 -3.53
CA GLY A 51 -9.64 -0.32 -3.50
C GLY A 51 -10.30 -0.69 -4.81
N PHE A 52 -10.45 -2.00 -5.04
CA PHE A 52 -11.15 -2.54 -6.20
C PHE A 52 -12.63 -2.13 -6.20
N GLY A 53 -13.11 -1.62 -7.33
CA GLY A 53 -14.50 -1.13 -7.40
C GLY A 53 -14.76 0.18 -6.65
N ARG A 54 -13.76 0.72 -5.95
CA ARG A 54 -13.71 2.06 -5.35
C ARG A 54 -12.94 3.00 -6.28
N ALA A 55 -11.99 3.76 -5.75
CA ALA A 55 -11.15 4.66 -6.54
C ALA A 55 -10.09 3.94 -7.40
N GLY A 56 -10.01 2.61 -7.35
CA GLY A 56 -8.93 1.83 -7.96
C GLY A 56 -7.65 1.83 -7.12
N TRP A 57 -6.62 1.19 -7.66
CA TRP A 57 -5.32 1.06 -6.96
C TRP A 57 -4.25 2.03 -7.48
N TYR A 58 -4.59 2.87 -8.48
CA TYR A 58 -3.68 3.83 -9.11
C TYR A 58 -2.44 3.19 -9.76
N SER A 59 -2.49 1.90 -10.06
CA SER A 59 -1.43 1.14 -10.68
C SER A 59 -1.77 0.83 -12.15
N TYR A 60 -1.81 -0.42 -12.54
CA TYR A 60 -2.20 -0.85 -13.88
C TYR A 60 -3.67 -1.28 -13.87
N ASP A 61 -4.57 -0.37 -14.21
CA ASP A 61 -6.02 -0.55 -14.13
C ASP A 61 -6.54 -1.82 -14.83
N TRP A 62 -5.84 -2.30 -15.85
CA TRP A 62 -6.20 -3.53 -16.56
C TRP A 62 -5.85 -4.81 -15.77
N ILE A 63 -4.92 -4.73 -14.81
CA ILE A 63 -4.55 -5.84 -13.92
C ILE A 63 -5.42 -5.82 -12.66
N ASP A 64 -5.40 -4.68 -11.96
CA ASP A 64 -5.87 -4.55 -10.58
C ASP A 64 -7.28 -3.96 -10.46
N ASN A 65 -7.88 -3.49 -11.57
CA ASN A 65 -9.20 -2.88 -11.58
C ASN A 65 -10.08 -3.33 -12.76
N LEU A 66 -9.75 -4.47 -13.39
CA LEU A 66 -10.44 -5.04 -14.56
C LEU A 66 -10.67 -4.03 -15.70
N GLY A 67 -9.69 -3.17 -15.95
CA GLY A 67 -9.74 -2.14 -16.99
C GLY A 67 -10.53 -0.88 -16.63
N ARG A 68 -11.16 -0.82 -15.45
CA ARG A 68 -11.82 0.39 -14.97
C ARG A 68 -10.75 1.40 -14.55
N LYS A 69 -10.87 2.62 -15.05
CA LYS A 69 -9.88 3.68 -14.76
C LYS A 69 -9.95 4.09 -13.29
N SER A 70 -8.81 4.18 -12.66
CA SER A 70 -8.67 4.72 -11.31
C SER A 70 -9.12 6.19 -11.25
N ALA A 71 -9.73 6.57 -10.14
CA ALA A 71 -10.31 7.89 -9.92
C ALA A 71 -9.31 9.03 -10.17
N ARG A 72 -9.82 10.16 -10.67
CA ARG A 72 -9.05 11.38 -10.94
C ARG A 72 -9.39 12.54 -10.01
N SER A 73 -10.31 12.31 -9.09
CA SER A 73 -10.74 13.24 -8.04
C SER A 73 -10.93 12.50 -6.72
N ILE A 74 -10.98 13.27 -5.65
CA ILE A 74 -11.37 12.74 -4.34
C ILE A 74 -12.86 12.47 -4.34
N ILE A 75 -13.25 11.30 -3.85
CA ILE A 75 -14.64 10.82 -3.81
C ILE A 75 -15.08 10.84 -2.34
N PRO A 76 -16.01 11.71 -1.93
CA PRO A 76 -16.38 11.91 -0.53
C PRO A 76 -16.86 10.63 0.18
N GLU A 77 -17.60 9.77 -0.52
CA GLU A 77 -18.16 8.53 0.03
C GLU A 77 -17.08 7.56 0.53
N TRP A 78 -15.84 7.71 0.06
CA TRP A 78 -14.74 6.80 0.40
C TRP A 78 -13.74 7.41 1.38
N GLN A 79 -14.10 8.56 1.97
CA GLN A 79 -13.24 9.26 2.91
C GLN A 79 -13.50 8.91 4.39
N ASN A 80 -14.48 8.03 4.68
CA ASN A 80 -14.87 7.66 6.05
C ASN A 80 -14.38 6.24 6.45
N VAL A 81 -13.23 5.82 5.91
CA VAL A 81 -12.65 4.51 6.28
C VAL A 81 -12.12 4.57 7.70
N GLU A 82 -12.54 3.59 8.51
CA GLU A 82 -12.12 3.41 9.90
C GLU A 82 -11.37 2.08 10.09
N VAL A 83 -10.75 1.90 11.25
CA VAL A 83 -10.10 0.63 11.60
C VAL A 83 -11.12 -0.49 11.67
N GLY A 84 -10.83 -1.59 10.98
CA GLY A 84 -11.72 -2.76 10.86
C GLY A 84 -12.52 -2.78 9.56
N ASP A 85 -12.59 -1.67 8.82
CA ASP A 85 -13.32 -1.63 7.55
C ASP A 85 -12.68 -2.51 6.49
N ALA A 86 -13.52 -3.16 5.69
CA ALA A 86 -13.07 -3.91 4.53
C ALA A 86 -12.69 -2.98 3.38
N ILE A 87 -11.51 -3.22 2.82
CA ILE A 87 -11.02 -2.56 1.61
C ILE A 87 -11.04 -3.61 0.49
N PRO A 88 -11.93 -3.51 -0.48
CA PRO A 88 -12.02 -4.49 -1.55
C PRO A 88 -10.68 -4.57 -2.33
N GLY A 89 -10.09 -5.76 -2.37
CA GLY A 89 -8.82 -6.01 -3.08
C GLY A 89 -9.00 -6.63 -4.46
N GLY A 90 -10.21 -7.05 -4.77
CA GLY A 90 -10.59 -7.84 -5.94
C GLY A 90 -10.87 -9.29 -5.54
N PRO A 91 -9.98 -10.25 -5.85
CA PRO A 91 -10.17 -11.64 -5.44
C PRO A 91 -10.07 -11.88 -3.93
N ILE A 92 -9.36 -11.01 -3.23
CA ILE A 92 -9.13 -11.08 -1.78
C ILE A 92 -9.24 -9.67 -1.22
N ASP A 93 -10.02 -9.52 -0.16
CA ASP A 93 -10.19 -8.23 0.50
C ASP A 93 -9.07 -7.96 1.51
N PHE A 94 -8.80 -6.68 1.73
CA PHE A 94 -8.00 -6.19 2.83
C PHE A 94 -8.89 -5.64 3.94
N GLU A 95 -8.30 -5.44 5.11
CA GLU A 95 -8.89 -4.77 6.24
C GLU A 95 -8.03 -3.56 6.60
N ALA A 96 -8.62 -2.42 6.87
CA ALA A 96 -7.93 -1.26 7.40
C ALA A 96 -7.49 -1.56 8.84
N ALA A 97 -6.19 -1.79 9.03
CA ALA A 97 -5.64 -2.21 10.32
C ALA A 97 -5.22 -1.02 11.19
N ILE A 98 -4.72 0.06 10.57
CA ILE A 98 -4.37 1.31 11.25
C ILE A 98 -4.82 2.46 10.36
N VAL A 99 -5.53 3.42 10.94
CA VAL A 99 -5.96 4.66 10.28
C VAL A 99 -5.66 5.82 11.23
N ASP A 100 -4.58 6.53 10.97
CA ASP A 100 -4.16 7.72 11.70
C ASP A 100 -3.96 8.88 10.71
N ALA A 101 -5.05 9.55 10.39
CA ALA A 101 -5.07 10.62 9.39
C ALA A 101 -4.40 11.89 9.91
N PRO A 102 -3.57 12.58 9.11
CA PRO A 102 -3.23 12.28 7.72
C PRO A 102 -1.91 11.49 7.56
N ASN A 103 -1.42 10.81 8.60
CA ASN A 103 -0.04 10.33 8.67
C ASN A 103 0.14 8.85 8.36
N VAL A 104 -0.82 7.99 8.74
CA VAL A 104 -0.65 6.53 8.64
C VAL A 104 -1.91 5.86 8.11
N PHE A 105 -1.74 5.01 7.11
CA PHE A 105 -2.76 4.08 6.65
C PHE A 105 -2.14 2.70 6.46
N VAL A 106 -2.58 1.71 7.22
CA VAL A 106 -2.11 0.34 7.12
C VAL A 106 -3.28 -0.57 6.81
N MET A 107 -3.11 -1.40 5.80
CA MET A 107 -4.05 -2.47 5.49
C MET A 107 -3.36 -3.82 5.60
N ARG A 108 -4.11 -4.82 6.04
CA ARG A 108 -3.70 -6.21 6.10
C ARG A 108 -4.64 -7.09 5.28
N LEU A 109 -4.18 -8.26 4.88
CA LEU A 109 -5.06 -9.24 4.24
C LEU A 109 -6.22 -9.55 5.17
N GLY A 110 -7.44 -9.35 4.68
CA GLY A 110 -8.67 -9.60 5.42
C GLY A 110 -9.07 -11.08 5.40
N GLY A 111 -10.13 -11.38 6.16
CA GLY A 111 -10.76 -12.68 6.20
C GLY A 111 -10.28 -13.60 7.33
N THR A 112 -11.18 -14.52 7.73
CA THR A 112 -10.96 -15.47 8.83
C THR A 112 -10.75 -16.92 8.36
N GLY A 113 -10.69 -17.12 7.04
CA GLY A 113 -10.59 -18.45 6.42
C GLY A 113 -9.23 -19.14 6.66
N ARG A 114 -9.17 -20.45 6.34
CA ARG A 114 -7.91 -21.22 6.45
C ARG A 114 -6.79 -20.64 5.60
N LEU A 115 -7.10 -20.02 4.47
CA LEU A 115 -6.13 -19.41 3.56
C LEU A 115 -5.53 -18.14 4.16
N SER A 116 -6.34 -17.25 4.74
CA SER A 116 -5.87 -16.03 5.38
C SER A 116 -4.99 -16.27 6.61
N ARG A 117 -5.13 -17.44 7.26
CA ARG A 117 -4.22 -17.87 8.33
C ARG A 117 -2.84 -18.31 7.82
N ARG A 118 -2.73 -18.70 6.56
CA ARG A 118 -1.49 -19.17 5.93
C ARG A 118 -0.81 -18.12 5.06
N ILE A 119 -1.54 -17.05 4.73
CA ILE A 119 -1.01 -15.92 3.96
C ILE A 119 -1.19 -14.68 4.81
N ARG A 120 -0.10 -14.08 5.23
CA ARG A 120 -0.08 -12.77 5.89
C ARG A 120 0.51 -11.76 4.92
N PHE A 121 -0.20 -10.67 4.73
CA PHE A 121 0.23 -9.56 3.90
C PHE A 121 -0.18 -8.26 4.58
N VAL A 122 0.76 -7.36 4.71
CA VAL A 122 0.57 -6.03 5.29
C VAL A 122 1.14 -5.01 4.32
N LEU A 123 0.38 -3.96 4.07
CA LEU A 123 0.81 -2.81 3.27
C LEU A 123 0.60 -1.54 4.09
N ALA A 124 1.70 -0.90 4.43
CA ALA A 124 1.71 0.34 5.19
C ALA A 124 2.04 1.53 4.28
N TYR A 125 1.33 2.63 4.49
CA TYR A 125 1.60 3.96 3.95
C TYR A 125 1.84 4.89 5.12
N VAL A 126 3.04 5.48 5.18
CA VAL A 126 3.45 6.41 6.22
C VAL A 126 3.82 7.73 5.56
N LEU A 127 3.14 8.80 5.94
CA LEU A 127 3.33 10.15 5.43
C LEU A 127 4.07 10.98 6.47
N ARG A 128 5.13 11.62 6.06
CA ARG A 128 5.93 12.52 6.91
C ARG A 128 6.06 13.85 6.19
N GLU A 129 5.68 14.93 6.86
CA GLU A 129 5.87 16.27 6.30
C GLU A 129 7.36 16.61 6.27
N THR A 130 7.77 17.27 5.20
CA THR A 130 9.13 17.75 4.94
C THR A 130 9.05 19.16 4.35
N ASP A 131 10.17 19.86 4.27
CA ASP A 131 10.24 21.19 3.64
C ASP A 131 9.84 21.16 2.15
N GLU A 132 9.95 20.00 1.48
CA GLU A 132 9.61 19.81 0.07
C GLU A 132 8.15 19.32 -0.14
N GLY A 133 7.38 19.13 0.94
CA GLY A 133 6.02 18.58 0.93
C GLY A 133 5.89 17.32 1.79
N THR A 134 5.46 16.21 1.22
CA THR A 134 5.25 14.96 1.94
C THR A 134 6.20 13.87 1.47
N ARG A 135 6.93 13.26 2.39
CA ARG A 135 7.65 12.00 2.17
C ARG A 135 6.71 10.83 2.41
N LEU A 136 6.29 10.17 1.35
CA LEU A 136 5.46 8.96 1.41
C LEU A 136 6.36 7.73 1.42
N VAL A 137 6.38 7.02 2.53
CA VAL A 137 7.08 5.74 2.72
C VAL A 137 6.04 4.62 2.70
N THR A 138 6.27 3.61 1.87
CA THR A 138 5.42 2.42 1.82
C THR A 138 6.23 1.19 2.18
N ARG A 139 5.63 0.28 2.96
CA ARG A 139 6.23 -1.00 3.28
C ARG A 139 5.26 -2.14 3.06
N VAL A 140 5.71 -3.12 2.28
CA VAL A 140 5.06 -4.42 2.15
C VAL A 140 5.75 -5.40 3.06
N ARG A 141 4.99 -6.15 3.83
CA ARG A 141 5.46 -7.33 4.57
C ARG A 141 4.56 -8.51 4.21
N ALA A 142 5.19 -9.62 3.84
CA ALA A 142 4.42 -10.81 3.50
C ALA A 142 5.08 -12.08 4.01
N ARG A 143 4.21 -13.06 4.32
CA ARG A 143 4.58 -14.44 4.62
C ARG A 143 3.52 -15.38 4.07
N VAL A 144 3.97 -16.38 3.30
CA VAL A 144 3.13 -17.39 2.69
C VAL A 144 3.51 -18.76 3.24
N ASP A 145 2.73 -19.28 4.17
CA ASP A 145 2.94 -20.60 4.80
C ASP A 145 2.19 -21.70 4.02
N LEU A 146 2.47 -21.77 2.71
CA LEU A 146 1.96 -22.79 1.78
C LEU A 146 3.13 -23.60 1.21
N PRO A 147 2.90 -24.82 0.68
CA PRO A 147 3.89 -25.50 -0.15
C PRO A 147 4.37 -24.56 -1.25
N LEU A 148 5.69 -24.42 -1.41
CA LEU A 148 6.31 -23.47 -2.33
C LEU A 148 6.07 -21.97 -2.01
N GLY A 149 5.58 -21.63 -0.81
CA GLY A 149 5.28 -20.26 -0.39
C GLY A 149 6.46 -19.31 -0.56
N GLY A 150 7.66 -19.72 -0.20
CA GLY A 150 8.88 -18.92 -0.40
C GLY A 150 9.20 -18.63 -1.89
N MET A 151 8.82 -19.51 -2.79
CA MET A 151 8.95 -19.28 -4.24
C MET A 151 7.90 -18.27 -4.72
N ILE A 152 6.66 -18.37 -4.20
CA ILE A 152 5.60 -17.41 -4.48
C ILE A 152 6.01 -16.00 -4.02
N GLU A 153 6.56 -15.88 -2.80
CA GLU A 153 7.07 -14.62 -2.25
C GLU A 153 8.15 -14.02 -3.16
N ARG A 154 9.12 -14.83 -3.61
CA ARG A 154 10.25 -14.35 -4.42
C ARG A 154 9.90 -14.04 -5.87
N LEU A 155 9.03 -14.82 -6.51
CA LEU A 155 8.77 -14.71 -7.95
C LEU A 155 7.58 -13.81 -8.27
N PHE A 156 6.55 -13.81 -7.42
CA PHE A 156 5.31 -13.11 -7.72
C PHE A 156 5.10 -11.87 -6.88
N LEU A 157 5.28 -11.95 -5.56
CA LEU A 157 5.07 -10.79 -4.69
C LEU A 157 6.22 -9.78 -4.78
N GLY A 158 7.47 -10.22 -4.91
CA GLY A 158 8.61 -9.30 -4.99
C GLY A 158 8.64 -8.44 -6.26
N PRO A 159 8.80 -9.03 -7.46
CA PRO A 159 8.89 -8.26 -8.71
C PRO A 159 7.56 -7.64 -9.15
N GLY A 160 6.46 -8.39 -9.07
CA GLY A 160 5.13 -7.92 -9.46
C GLY A 160 4.67 -6.75 -8.62
N ASP A 161 4.74 -6.90 -7.30
CA ASP A 161 4.46 -5.83 -6.35
C ASP A 161 5.39 -4.62 -6.56
N GLY A 162 6.67 -4.85 -6.85
CA GLY A 162 7.63 -3.78 -7.11
C GLY A 162 7.24 -2.87 -8.27
N ILE A 163 6.78 -3.44 -9.36
CA ILE A 163 6.35 -2.70 -10.56
C ILE A 163 5.01 -1.99 -10.30
N MET A 164 4.06 -2.68 -9.69
CA MET A 164 2.73 -2.14 -9.41
C MET A 164 2.78 -1.01 -8.38
N LEU A 165 3.47 -1.21 -7.27
CA LEU A 165 3.57 -0.21 -6.22
C LEU A 165 4.37 1.03 -6.67
N ARG A 166 5.43 0.84 -7.47
CA ARG A 166 6.13 1.98 -8.08
C ARG A 166 5.19 2.81 -8.95
N LYS A 167 4.38 2.16 -9.80
CA LYS A 167 3.39 2.85 -10.63
C LYS A 167 2.36 3.57 -9.79
N GLN A 168 1.87 2.93 -8.73
CA GLN A 168 0.93 3.50 -7.77
C GLN A 168 1.49 4.78 -7.13
N LEU A 169 2.71 4.75 -6.59
CA LEU A 169 3.35 5.90 -5.96
C LEU A 169 3.53 7.08 -6.92
N ILE A 170 3.95 6.82 -8.17
CA ILE A 170 4.07 7.85 -9.20
C ILE A 170 2.69 8.44 -9.55
N THR A 171 1.65 7.61 -9.60
CA THR A 171 0.30 8.08 -9.89
C THR A 171 -0.26 8.91 -8.74
N LEU A 172 -0.08 8.47 -7.47
CA LEU A 172 -0.45 9.23 -6.27
C LEU A 172 0.22 10.61 -6.26
N LYS A 173 1.55 10.66 -6.51
CA LYS A 173 2.28 11.91 -6.66
C LYS A 173 1.64 12.81 -7.70
N THR A 174 1.43 12.31 -8.92
CA THR A 174 0.83 13.09 -10.01
C THR A 174 -0.58 13.59 -9.69
N ARG A 175 -1.35 12.85 -8.89
CA ARG A 175 -2.70 13.22 -8.47
C ARG A 175 -2.68 14.31 -7.42
N ALA A 176 -1.91 14.12 -6.35
CA ALA A 176 -1.84 15.02 -5.23
C ALA A 176 -1.21 16.38 -5.59
N GLU A 177 -0.25 16.41 -6.53
CA GLU A 177 0.41 17.65 -6.97
C GLU A 177 -0.41 18.49 -7.98
N ARG A 178 -1.56 18.01 -8.42
CA ARG A 178 -2.44 18.73 -9.36
C ARG A 178 -3.53 19.54 -8.68
N PHE A 179 -3.65 19.46 -7.38
CA PHE A 179 -4.60 20.17 -6.55
C PHE A 179 -3.83 21.09 -5.60
#